data_76ab30577c46716ab6965bc39d99e22d
#
_entry.id   76ab30577c46716ab6965bc39d99e22d
#
_cell.length_a   1.000
_cell.length_b   1.000
_cell.length_c   1.000
_cell.angle_alpha   90.00
_cell.angle_beta   90.00
_cell.angle_gamma   90.00
#
_symmetry.space_group_name_H-M   'P 1'
#
loop_
_entity.id
_entity.type
_entity.pdbx_description
1 polymer ?
#
loop_
_entity_poly.entity_id
_entity_poly.type
_entity_poly.pdbx_seq_one_letter_code
_entity_poly.pdbx_strand_id
1 'polypeptide(L)'
;MKFIQKIFLYLILGVGAIQAQTSNPTYKVHSHNDYKQSVPFWKAYAAGVHSLEIDVIFKDNTLFVAHETAEIISKHTIESLYLDPLRTALKNDLQLTHKIQLLIDVKSEPYSTLNHLVKILKKYPDLTKNENIQFVISGGKPQVKDYVDYPDYIQFDHQKLTKILNQEAWNKVGLISVDYKNYSVWNGKGRMVADDLKRVKKVIETAHNLNKPFRFWGAPDSESAWKVFTDLKVDFINTDQPFEATKYLKSLSKRVSFNKEKSEVYKPTFAYDQKNKKVENIILLIGDGNGVSQISAAALANGGNLTLTQLRSVGFLKTQSSDDFTTDSAAGGTAIATGTKTYNRAIGVGPDGKPVKNISELLVEHNYNIGLITTDEITGATPSAFYAHQKDRSHMQQIARDLEKSEISLFIGGGAKHFLNKQTMPFSIKNTIEEIANDEEKVGVFTAEGGMPGIKQGRGNFLAKATQRSLSFLKSKKEPFLLMVEGAQIDSYGHFNDTHGIIAEGIDFDKAVTEAIKFADANKNTLVIVTADHETSGFSIPQGNVENHMIEGDFTTHDHTGAMVPLFAYGPQSDKLQGVYENSDLLGKVLEILKVKTNE
;
A
#
# COMPACT_ATOMS: atom_id res chain seq x y z
N MET A 1 32.03 50.22 4.14
CA MET A 1 30.74 49.88 3.52
C MET A 1 30.91 49.18 2.16
N LYS A 2 31.67 48.11 2.04
CA LYS A 2 31.82 47.29 0.80
C LYS A 2 32.12 45.81 1.08
N PHE A 3 31.76 45.29 2.26
CA PHE A 3 32.07 43.91 2.65
C PHE A 3 30.84 43.07 3.07
N ILE A 4 29.61 43.60 3.00
CA ILE A 4 28.37 42.92 3.43
C ILE A 4 27.50 42.49 2.24
N GLN A 5 27.88 42.77 1.01
CA GLN A 5 27.08 42.42 -0.19
C GLN A 5 27.48 41.12 -0.91
N LYS A 6 28.44 40.33 -0.39
CA LYS A 6 28.87 39.07 -1.02
C LYS A 6 28.47 37.77 -0.29
N ILE A 7 27.74 37.85 0.83
CA ILE A 7 27.29 36.65 1.59
C ILE A 7 25.84 36.28 1.29
N PHE A 8 25.06 37.15 0.60
CA PHE A 8 23.66 36.88 0.28
C PHE A 8 23.41 36.18 -1.07
N LEU A 9 24.47 35.82 -1.83
CA LEU A 9 24.32 35.23 -3.16
C LEU A 9 24.68 33.74 -3.24
N TYR A 10 24.95 33.08 -2.11
CA TYR A 10 25.27 31.63 -2.09
C TYR A 10 24.28 30.75 -1.32
N LEU A 11 23.10 31.29 -0.94
CA LEU A 11 22.06 30.54 -0.20
C LEU A 11 20.77 30.31 -1.01
N ILE A 12 20.80 30.48 -2.34
CA ILE A 12 19.64 30.27 -3.23
C ILE A 12 19.95 29.21 -4.33
N LEU A 13 20.94 28.34 -4.13
CA LEU A 13 21.24 27.26 -5.07
C LEU A 13 21.31 25.92 -4.32
N GLY A 14 20.21 25.54 -3.66
CA GLY A 14 20.16 24.27 -2.92
C GLY A 14 18.77 23.68 -2.70
N VAL A 15 17.71 24.26 -3.26
CA VAL A 15 16.42 23.60 -3.37
C VAL A 15 16.34 23.03 -4.78
N GLY A 16 17.09 21.98 -5.02
CA GLY A 16 16.84 21.05 -6.11
C GLY A 16 15.45 20.46 -5.89
N ALA A 17 14.44 21.03 -6.56
CA ALA A 17 13.17 20.39 -6.72
C ALA A 17 13.48 18.99 -7.31
N ILE A 18 13.35 17.95 -6.50
CA ILE A 18 13.11 16.61 -7.01
C ILE A 18 11.73 16.70 -7.65
N GLN A 19 11.70 17.18 -8.90
CA GLN A 19 10.62 16.87 -9.81
C GLN A 19 10.68 15.34 -9.94
N ALA A 20 9.79 14.66 -9.21
CA ALA A 20 9.42 13.32 -9.59
C ALA A 20 9.08 13.42 -11.08
N GLN A 21 9.95 12.88 -11.94
CA GLN A 21 9.60 12.61 -13.32
C GLN A 21 8.40 11.68 -13.24
N THR A 22 7.21 12.26 -13.37
CA THR A 22 6.02 11.50 -13.73
C THR A 22 6.29 10.98 -15.14
N SER A 23 6.96 9.84 -15.23
CA SER A 23 7.00 9.08 -16.48
C SER A 23 5.55 8.90 -16.89
N ASN A 24 5.18 9.40 -18.06
CA ASN A 24 3.87 9.14 -18.66
C ASN A 24 3.58 7.64 -18.52
N PRO A 25 2.38 7.26 -18.05
CA PRO A 25 2.07 5.86 -17.88
C PRO A 25 2.33 5.12 -19.19
N THR A 26 3.02 4.00 -19.11
CA THR A 26 3.39 3.17 -20.28
C THR A 26 2.19 2.47 -20.92
N TYR A 27 1.00 2.62 -20.35
CA TYR A 27 -0.25 2.00 -20.77
C TYR A 27 -1.31 3.05 -21.11
N LYS A 28 -2.27 2.69 -21.96
CA LYS A 28 -3.47 3.46 -22.27
C LYS A 28 -4.70 2.59 -21.99
N VAL A 29 -5.75 3.15 -21.42
CA VAL A 29 -7.02 2.44 -21.21
C VAL A 29 -7.92 2.69 -22.42
N HIS A 30 -8.50 1.60 -22.95
CA HIS A 30 -9.47 1.60 -24.02
C HIS A 30 -10.82 1.12 -23.50
N SER A 31 -11.83 2.00 -23.54
CA SER A 31 -13.23 1.69 -23.20
C SER A 31 -13.86 0.94 -24.37
N HIS A 32 -13.98 -0.37 -24.25
CA HIS A 32 -14.63 -1.24 -25.23
C HIS A 32 -16.15 -1.01 -25.22
N ASN A 33 -16.77 -0.87 -26.38
CA ASN A 33 -18.20 -0.61 -26.49
C ASN A 33 -18.68 0.49 -25.52
N ASP A 34 -18.00 1.63 -25.51
CA ASP A 34 -18.22 2.71 -24.52
C ASP A 34 -19.69 3.15 -24.41
N TYR A 35 -20.44 3.08 -25.51
CA TYR A 35 -21.85 3.41 -25.57
C TYR A 35 -22.75 2.49 -24.70
N LYS A 36 -22.23 1.36 -24.23
CA LYS A 36 -22.91 0.47 -23.25
C LYS A 36 -22.71 0.89 -21.81
N GLN A 37 -21.84 1.88 -21.53
CA GLN A 37 -21.69 2.45 -20.19
C GLN A 37 -22.99 3.16 -19.74
N SER A 38 -23.22 3.22 -18.44
CA SER A 38 -24.40 3.91 -17.86
C SER A 38 -24.51 5.38 -18.26
N VAL A 39 -23.36 6.03 -18.51
CA VAL A 39 -23.26 7.40 -19.03
C VAL A 39 -22.17 7.38 -20.11
N PRO A 40 -22.53 7.06 -21.38
CA PRO A 40 -21.59 7.01 -22.49
C PRO A 40 -20.75 8.27 -22.61
N PHE A 41 -19.53 8.16 -23.11
CA PHE A 41 -18.52 9.21 -23.20
C PHE A 41 -18.09 9.76 -21.83
N TRP A 42 -19.00 10.35 -21.05
CA TRP A 42 -18.65 11.12 -19.86
C TRP A 42 -18.00 10.28 -18.75
N LYS A 43 -18.48 9.05 -18.52
CA LYS A 43 -17.91 8.17 -17.50
C LYS A 43 -16.46 7.82 -17.82
N ALA A 44 -16.19 7.43 -19.06
CA ALA A 44 -14.84 7.09 -19.52
C ALA A 44 -13.94 8.33 -19.62
N TYR A 45 -14.47 9.45 -20.12
CA TYR A 45 -13.75 10.71 -20.22
C TYR A 45 -13.30 11.23 -18.84
N ALA A 46 -14.23 11.24 -17.85
CA ALA A 46 -13.92 11.64 -16.48
C ALA A 46 -12.90 10.71 -15.79
N ALA A 47 -12.89 9.42 -16.12
CA ALA A 47 -11.87 8.48 -15.67
C ALA A 47 -10.47 8.76 -16.25
N GLY A 48 -10.41 9.48 -17.38
CA GLY A 48 -9.18 9.78 -18.09
C GLY A 48 -8.71 8.63 -18.98
N VAL A 49 -9.66 7.93 -19.65
CA VAL A 49 -9.31 6.91 -20.64
C VAL A 49 -8.68 7.52 -21.89
N HIS A 50 -7.94 6.72 -22.62
CA HIS A 50 -7.18 7.15 -23.80
C HIS A 50 -7.87 6.80 -25.13
N SER A 51 -8.85 5.90 -25.09
CA SER A 51 -9.57 5.45 -26.30
C SER A 51 -10.99 5.04 -25.95
N LEU A 52 -11.94 5.43 -26.80
CA LEU A 52 -13.38 5.14 -26.70
C LEU A 52 -13.81 4.38 -27.95
N GLU A 53 -14.37 3.19 -27.79
CA GLU A 53 -14.93 2.41 -28.91
C GLU A 53 -16.41 2.73 -29.10
N ILE A 54 -16.77 3.05 -30.35
CA ILE A 54 -18.07 3.53 -30.77
C ILE A 54 -18.53 2.70 -31.96
N ASP A 55 -19.47 1.79 -31.77
CA ASP A 55 -20.09 1.05 -32.88
C ASP A 55 -21.06 1.95 -33.63
N VAL A 56 -20.94 2.01 -34.94
CA VAL A 56 -21.79 2.86 -35.77
C VAL A 56 -22.49 2.10 -36.88
N ILE A 57 -23.77 2.40 -37.06
CA ILE A 57 -24.62 1.90 -38.14
C ILE A 57 -25.15 3.06 -38.97
N PHE A 58 -24.85 3.07 -40.25
CA PHE A 58 -25.40 4.06 -41.18
C PHE A 58 -26.75 3.60 -41.68
N LYS A 59 -27.81 4.36 -41.35
CA LYS A 59 -29.20 4.13 -41.76
C LYS A 59 -29.89 5.46 -41.90
N ASP A 60 -30.76 5.60 -42.91
CA ASP A 60 -31.62 6.77 -43.13
C ASP A 60 -30.88 8.12 -43.03
N ASN A 61 -29.69 8.16 -43.67
CA ASN A 61 -28.81 9.32 -43.68
C ASN A 61 -28.31 9.80 -42.28
N THR A 62 -28.24 8.87 -41.31
CA THR A 62 -27.83 9.12 -39.92
C THR A 62 -26.83 8.03 -39.48
N LEU A 63 -25.81 8.39 -38.67
CA LEU A 63 -24.92 7.46 -38.00
C LEU A 63 -25.44 7.20 -36.57
N PHE A 64 -26.13 6.09 -36.42
CA PHE A 64 -26.61 5.64 -35.11
C PHE A 64 -25.49 4.89 -34.37
N VAL A 65 -25.47 5.03 -33.05
CA VAL A 65 -24.59 4.29 -32.17
C VAL A 65 -25.31 3.05 -31.64
N ALA A 66 -24.95 1.90 -32.16
CA ALA A 66 -25.50 0.59 -31.79
C ALA A 66 -24.62 -0.54 -32.34
N HIS A 67 -24.68 -1.73 -31.70
CA HIS A 67 -23.98 -2.91 -32.19
C HIS A 67 -24.73 -3.58 -33.34
N GLU A 68 -26.06 -3.66 -33.22
CA GLU A 68 -26.95 -4.25 -34.20
C GLU A 68 -28.11 -3.29 -34.57
N THR A 69 -28.66 -3.47 -35.76
CA THR A 69 -29.75 -2.61 -36.24
C THR A 69 -30.98 -2.63 -35.34
N ALA A 70 -31.23 -3.75 -34.67
CA ALA A 70 -32.36 -3.91 -33.72
C ALA A 70 -32.18 -3.09 -32.42
N GLU A 71 -30.94 -2.70 -32.09
CA GLU A 71 -30.58 -1.93 -30.88
C GLU A 71 -30.60 -0.41 -31.12
N ILE A 72 -30.93 0.04 -32.33
CA ILE A 72 -30.94 1.47 -32.67
C ILE A 72 -31.94 2.24 -31.82
N ILE A 73 -31.44 3.22 -31.09
CA ILE A 73 -32.20 4.24 -30.40
C ILE A 73 -32.05 5.54 -31.18
N SER A 74 -33.19 6.14 -31.61
CA SER A 74 -33.19 7.28 -32.54
C SER A 74 -32.41 8.52 -32.06
N LYS A 75 -32.26 8.69 -30.74
CA LYS A 75 -31.51 9.79 -30.13
C LYS A 75 -30.01 9.50 -29.99
N HIS A 76 -29.57 8.25 -30.14
CA HIS A 76 -28.20 7.82 -29.97
C HIS A 76 -27.46 7.88 -31.29
N THR A 77 -26.99 9.07 -31.66
CA THR A 77 -26.16 9.29 -32.83
C THR A 77 -24.71 9.53 -32.41
N ILE A 78 -23.75 9.37 -33.34
CA ILE A 78 -22.34 9.67 -33.05
C ILE A 78 -22.15 11.14 -32.64
N GLU A 79 -22.94 12.04 -33.20
CA GLU A 79 -22.95 13.47 -32.88
C GLU A 79 -23.40 13.67 -31.43
N SER A 80 -24.60 13.16 -31.05
CA SER A 80 -25.19 13.41 -29.73
C SER A 80 -24.44 12.73 -28.58
N LEU A 81 -23.88 11.53 -28.80
CA LEU A 81 -23.21 10.78 -27.72
C LEU A 81 -21.72 11.06 -27.59
N TYR A 82 -21.04 11.49 -28.67
CA TYR A 82 -19.59 11.61 -28.65
C TYR A 82 -19.05 12.95 -29.18
N LEU A 83 -19.45 13.41 -30.37
CA LEU A 83 -18.85 14.60 -30.96
C LEU A 83 -19.26 15.88 -30.24
N ASP A 84 -20.54 16.06 -29.93
CA ASP A 84 -21.03 17.23 -29.17
C ASP A 84 -20.57 17.23 -27.71
N PRO A 85 -20.59 16.11 -26.96
CA PRO A 85 -19.95 16.00 -25.65
C PRO A 85 -18.46 16.36 -25.67
N LEU A 86 -17.67 15.81 -26.58
CA LEU A 86 -16.24 16.11 -26.69
C LEU A 86 -15.99 17.59 -27.00
N ARG A 87 -16.75 18.17 -27.94
CA ARG A 87 -16.73 19.61 -28.24
C ARG A 87 -17.09 20.44 -27.02
N THR A 88 -18.08 20.01 -26.26
CA THR A 88 -18.51 20.70 -25.02
C THR A 88 -17.42 20.65 -23.96
N ALA A 89 -16.75 19.51 -23.80
CA ALA A 89 -15.62 19.37 -22.88
C ALA A 89 -14.49 20.35 -23.25
N LEU A 90 -14.13 20.43 -24.53
CA LEU A 90 -13.10 21.36 -25.01
C LEU A 90 -13.47 22.82 -24.78
N LYS A 91 -14.71 23.21 -25.05
CA LYS A 91 -15.21 24.60 -24.86
C LYS A 91 -15.21 25.04 -23.39
N ASN A 92 -15.35 24.10 -22.47
CA ASN A 92 -15.37 24.33 -21.03
C ASN A 92 -14.01 24.12 -20.37
N ASP A 93 -12.93 24.04 -21.15
CA ASP A 93 -11.56 23.78 -20.67
C ASP A 93 -11.41 22.50 -19.81
N LEU A 94 -12.29 21.52 -20.04
CA LEU A 94 -12.24 20.20 -19.43
C LEU A 94 -11.31 19.26 -20.23
N GLN A 95 -10.18 19.76 -20.70
CA GLN A 95 -9.27 19.01 -21.56
C GLN A 95 -8.52 17.94 -20.77
N LEU A 96 -8.38 16.76 -21.38
CA LEU A 96 -7.46 15.75 -20.89
C LEU A 96 -6.00 16.19 -21.18
N THR A 97 -5.11 15.82 -20.28
CA THR A 97 -3.66 16.10 -20.41
C THR A 97 -2.95 15.16 -21.41
N HIS A 98 -3.71 14.28 -22.07
CA HIS A 98 -3.22 13.25 -22.99
C HIS A 98 -4.09 13.18 -24.25
N LYS A 99 -3.57 12.50 -25.27
CA LYS A 99 -4.34 12.24 -26.51
C LYS A 99 -5.51 11.30 -26.25
N ILE A 100 -6.66 11.57 -26.89
CA ILE A 100 -7.83 10.73 -26.90
C ILE A 100 -8.09 10.17 -28.29
N GLN A 101 -8.34 8.87 -28.38
CA GLN A 101 -8.72 8.16 -29.60
C GLN A 101 -10.22 7.87 -29.58
N LEU A 102 -10.94 8.25 -30.63
CA LEU A 102 -12.26 7.73 -30.93
C LEU A 102 -12.09 6.58 -31.93
N LEU A 103 -12.26 5.34 -31.45
CA LEU A 103 -12.22 4.15 -32.29
C LEU A 103 -13.64 3.87 -32.77
N ILE A 104 -13.89 4.12 -34.04
CA ILE A 104 -15.22 4.03 -34.68
C ILE A 104 -15.32 2.67 -35.36
N ASP A 105 -16.07 1.76 -34.76
CA ASP A 105 -16.28 0.41 -35.27
C ASP A 105 -17.51 0.38 -36.20
N VAL A 106 -17.27 0.21 -37.48
CA VAL A 106 -18.27 0.29 -38.55
C VAL A 106 -19.01 -1.05 -38.66
N LYS A 107 -20.32 -1.05 -38.40
CA LYS A 107 -21.20 -2.23 -38.44
C LYS A 107 -22.08 -2.28 -39.70
N SER A 108 -21.97 -1.33 -40.62
CA SER A 108 -22.71 -1.23 -41.86
C SER A 108 -21.78 -1.19 -43.07
N GLU A 109 -22.30 -0.95 -44.29
CA GLU A 109 -21.47 -0.88 -45.49
C GLU A 109 -20.41 0.20 -45.39
N PRO A 110 -19.10 -0.14 -45.54
CA PRO A 110 -17.99 0.72 -45.17
C PRO A 110 -17.91 2.06 -45.90
N TYR A 111 -18.08 2.04 -47.21
CA TYR A 111 -17.86 3.26 -48.02
C TYR A 111 -18.93 4.31 -47.81
N SER A 112 -20.20 3.92 -47.78
CA SER A 112 -21.32 4.84 -47.50
C SER A 112 -21.25 5.39 -46.06
N THR A 113 -20.89 4.52 -45.12
CA THR A 113 -20.74 4.89 -43.72
C THR A 113 -19.63 5.91 -43.53
N LEU A 114 -18.43 5.64 -44.07
CA LEU A 114 -17.28 6.52 -43.95
C LEU A 114 -17.45 7.82 -44.71
N ASN A 115 -18.05 7.78 -45.90
CA ASN A 115 -18.36 9.00 -46.66
C ASN A 115 -19.33 9.92 -45.85
N HIS A 116 -20.27 9.33 -45.15
CA HIS A 116 -21.18 10.09 -44.31
C HIS A 116 -20.48 10.60 -43.05
N LEU A 117 -19.66 9.79 -42.37
CA LEU A 117 -18.82 10.18 -41.24
C LEU A 117 -17.93 11.38 -41.58
N VAL A 118 -17.24 11.36 -42.75
CA VAL A 118 -16.42 12.49 -43.17
C VAL A 118 -17.26 13.76 -43.37
N LYS A 119 -18.49 13.65 -43.91
CA LYS A 119 -19.42 14.81 -44.03
C LYS A 119 -19.80 15.38 -42.63
N ILE A 120 -20.04 14.51 -41.65
CA ILE A 120 -20.31 14.93 -40.26
C ILE A 120 -19.05 15.60 -39.70
N LEU A 121 -17.89 14.96 -39.72
CA LEU A 121 -16.64 15.45 -39.13
C LEU A 121 -16.21 16.82 -39.71
N LYS A 122 -16.54 17.11 -40.96
CA LYS A 122 -16.31 18.46 -41.52
C LYS A 122 -17.04 19.58 -40.80
N LYS A 123 -18.13 19.27 -40.05
CA LYS A 123 -18.85 20.24 -39.19
C LYS A 123 -18.17 20.47 -37.85
N TYR A 124 -17.10 19.70 -37.54
CA TYR A 124 -16.36 19.71 -36.29
C TYR A 124 -14.87 20.03 -36.51
N PRO A 125 -14.54 21.21 -37.10
CA PRO A 125 -13.15 21.56 -37.39
C PRO A 125 -12.29 21.74 -36.11
N ASP A 126 -12.90 22.05 -34.99
CA ASP A 126 -12.32 22.12 -33.66
C ASP A 126 -11.87 20.74 -33.15
N LEU A 127 -12.49 19.64 -33.57
CA LEU A 127 -12.08 18.28 -33.26
C LEU A 127 -11.07 17.73 -34.27
N THR A 128 -11.33 17.93 -35.57
CA THR A 128 -10.51 17.34 -36.65
C THR A 128 -9.14 17.99 -36.82
N LYS A 129 -8.96 19.23 -36.35
CA LYS A 129 -7.67 19.96 -36.35
C LYS A 129 -6.93 19.86 -35.01
N ASN A 130 -7.53 19.24 -34.00
CA ASN A 130 -6.91 19.09 -32.69
C ASN A 130 -5.96 17.88 -32.70
N GLU A 131 -4.66 18.14 -32.51
CA GLU A 131 -3.61 17.11 -32.50
C GLU A 131 -3.75 16.10 -31.35
N ASN A 132 -4.54 16.41 -30.35
CA ASN A 132 -4.84 15.51 -29.22
C ASN A 132 -6.06 14.63 -29.46
N ILE A 133 -6.72 14.74 -30.61
CA ILE A 133 -7.88 13.91 -30.98
C ILE A 133 -7.53 13.05 -32.17
N GLN A 134 -7.76 11.76 -32.08
CA GLN A 134 -7.48 10.79 -33.13
C GLN A 134 -8.76 10.02 -33.50
N PHE A 135 -9.06 9.91 -34.77
CA PHE A 135 -10.16 9.10 -35.28
C PHE A 135 -9.60 7.85 -35.95
N VAL A 136 -9.91 6.68 -35.40
CA VAL A 136 -9.47 5.38 -35.93
C VAL A 136 -10.66 4.54 -36.32
N ILE A 137 -10.68 4.05 -37.55
CA ILE A 137 -11.76 3.24 -38.10
C ILE A 137 -11.44 1.76 -37.90
N SER A 138 -12.38 1.03 -37.30
CA SER A 138 -12.36 -0.42 -37.08
C SER A 138 -13.59 -1.09 -37.71
N GLY A 139 -13.74 -2.40 -37.52
CA GLY A 139 -14.87 -3.16 -38.06
C GLY A 139 -14.86 -3.22 -39.58
N GLY A 140 -15.97 -2.84 -40.23
CA GLY A 140 -16.07 -2.72 -41.67
C GLY A 140 -15.20 -1.59 -42.22
N LYS A 141 -14.25 -1.91 -43.08
CA LYS A 141 -13.26 -0.97 -43.64
C LYS A 141 -13.22 -1.03 -45.16
N PRO A 142 -12.92 0.09 -45.84
CA PRO A 142 -12.58 0.10 -47.27
C PRO A 142 -11.42 -0.85 -47.60
N GLN A 143 -11.22 -1.10 -48.85
CA GLN A 143 -10.01 -1.81 -49.29
C GLN A 143 -8.76 -1.00 -48.91
N VAL A 144 -7.68 -1.69 -48.56
CA VAL A 144 -6.43 -1.05 -48.11
C VAL A 144 -5.89 -0.01 -49.07
N LYS A 145 -6.04 -0.24 -50.39
CA LYS A 145 -5.60 0.70 -51.43
C LYS A 145 -6.32 2.05 -51.37
N ASP A 146 -7.53 2.08 -50.85
CA ASP A 146 -8.41 3.25 -50.79
C ASP A 146 -8.25 4.05 -49.48
N TYR A 147 -7.38 3.61 -48.54
CA TYR A 147 -7.13 4.34 -47.29
C TYR A 147 -6.58 5.76 -47.53
N VAL A 148 -5.82 5.93 -48.61
CA VAL A 148 -5.21 7.20 -49.01
C VAL A 148 -6.21 8.26 -49.46
N ASP A 149 -7.42 7.86 -49.84
CA ASP A 149 -8.50 8.76 -50.30
C ASP A 149 -9.21 9.48 -49.14
N TYR A 150 -8.98 9.04 -47.91
CA TYR A 150 -9.59 9.64 -46.75
C TYR A 150 -8.75 10.78 -46.15
N PRO A 151 -9.37 11.78 -45.49
CA PRO A 151 -8.65 12.90 -44.86
C PRO A 151 -7.58 12.46 -43.86
N ASP A 152 -6.57 13.30 -43.62
CA ASP A 152 -5.43 12.96 -42.76
C ASP A 152 -5.79 12.67 -41.30
N TYR A 153 -6.89 13.25 -40.80
CA TYR A 153 -7.39 12.97 -39.47
C TYR A 153 -8.07 11.59 -39.35
N ILE A 154 -8.31 10.86 -40.45
CA ILE A 154 -8.83 9.48 -40.44
C ILE A 154 -7.66 8.51 -40.53
N GLN A 155 -7.60 7.60 -39.58
CA GLN A 155 -6.69 6.46 -39.53
C GLN A 155 -7.48 5.15 -39.43
N PHE A 156 -6.79 4.02 -39.62
CA PHE A 156 -7.42 2.69 -39.67
C PHE A 156 -6.80 1.73 -38.65
N ASP A 157 -7.62 0.90 -38.02
CA ASP A 157 -7.22 -0.25 -37.24
C ASP A 157 -6.81 -1.41 -38.19
N HIS A 158 -5.60 -1.91 -38.02
CA HIS A 158 -5.07 -3.01 -38.80
C HIS A 158 -5.09 -4.32 -38.03
N GLN A 159 -5.93 -5.26 -38.45
CA GLN A 159 -6.17 -6.52 -37.74
C GLN A 159 -5.25 -7.67 -38.18
N LYS A 160 -4.01 -7.36 -38.60
CA LYS A 160 -2.99 -8.33 -39.00
C LYS A 160 -1.62 -7.93 -38.45
N LEU A 161 -0.78 -8.93 -38.21
CA LEU A 161 0.61 -8.75 -37.76
C LEU A 161 1.62 -8.65 -38.91
N THR A 162 1.17 -8.17 -40.07
CA THR A 162 1.99 -7.99 -41.25
C THR A 162 1.89 -6.57 -41.79
N LYS A 163 3.00 -5.97 -42.20
CA LYS A 163 3.00 -4.62 -42.76
C LYS A 163 2.27 -4.58 -44.12
N ILE A 164 1.49 -3.53 -44.35
CA ILE A 164 0.95 -3.20 -45.67
C ILE A 164 2.11 -2.74 -46.56
N LEU A 165 2.23 -3.32 -47.75
CA LEU A 165 3.36 -3.02 -48.65
C LEU A 165 3.32 -1.58 -49.20
N ASN A 166 2.13 -1.03 -49.46
CA ASN A 166 1.97 0.38 -49.81
C ASN A 166 2.26 1.26 -48.60
N GLN A 167 3.32 2.08 -48.68
CA GLN A 167 3.76 2.91 -47.58
C GLN A 167 2.76 4.04 -47.23
N GLU A 168 2.07 4.61 -48.19
CA GLU A 168 1.06 5.66 -47.97
C GLU A 168 -0.14 5.10 -47.22
N ALA A 169 -0.64 3.93 -47.63
CA ALA A 169 -1.69 3.21 -46.89
C ALA A 169 -1.21 2.78 -45.50
N TRP A 170 0.07 2.39 -45.36
CA TRP A 170 0.64 2.06 -44.05
C TRP A 170 0.70 3.26 -43.11
N ASN A 171 0.95 4.45 -43.64
CA ASN A 171 0.95 5.69 -42.84
C ASN A 171 -0.44 5.99 -42.26
N LYS A 172 -1.52 5.58 -42.92
CA LYS A 172 -2.90 5.68 -42.45
C LYS A 172 -3.28 4.66 -41.35
N VAL A 173 -2.42 3.69 -41.04
CA VAL A 173 -2.66 2.76 -39.94
C VAL A 173 -2.33 3.45 -38.60
N GLY A 174 -3.33 3.61 -37.74
CA GLY A 174 -3.21 4.23 -36.42
C GLY A 174 -3.03 3.25 -35.27
N LEU A 175 -3.46 1.99 -35.48
CA LEU A 175 -3.49 0.95 -34.45
C LEU A 175 -3.36 -0.43 -35.10
N ILE A 176 -2.72 -1.37 -34.41
CA ILE A 176 -2.83 -2.81 -34.69
C ILE A 176 -3.66 -3.45 -33.58
N SER A 177 -4.72 -4.18 -33.94
CA SER A 177 -5.50 -4.93 -32.96
C SER A 177 -5.78 -6.35 -33.45
N VAL A 178 -5.71 -7.34 -32.53
CA VAL A 178 -5.98 -8.74 -32.85
C VAL A 178 -6.78 -9.43 -31.76
N ASP A 179 -7.48 -10.52 -32.13
CA ASP A 179 -8.21 -11.35 -31.18
C ASP A 179 -7.25 -12.10 -30.25
N TYR A 180 -7.38 -11.84 -28.95
CA TYR A 180 -6.59 -12.51 -27.93
C TYR A 180 -6.77 -14.03 -27.92
N LYS A 181 -7.99 -14.51 -28.17
CA LYS A 181 -8.34 -15.93 -28.15
C LYS A 181 -7.56 -16.76 -29.17
N ASN A 182 -7.00 -16.14 -30.21
CA ASN A 182 -6.13 -16.82 -31.17
C ASN A 182 -4.75 -17.19 -30.58
N TYR A 183 -4.38 -16.64 -29.41
CA TYR A 183 -3.04 -16.77 -28.85
C TYR A 183 -3.02 -17.38 -27.45
N SER A 184 -4.13 -17.28 -26.70
CA SER A 184 -4.24 -17.82 -25.35
C SER A 184 -5.68 -18.12 -24.98
N VAL A 185 -5.87 -19.18 -24.19
CA VAL A 185 -7.15 -19.54 -23.56
C VAL A 185 -7.25 -19.03 -22.12
N TRP A 186 -6.24 -18.31 -21.64
CA TRP A 186 -6.25 -17.78 -20.29
C TRP A 186 -7.41 -16.81 -20.08
N ASN A 187 -8.15 -17.00 -19.00
CA ASN A 187 -9.39 -16.26 -18.69
C ASN A 187 -9.20 -15.13 -17.65
N GLY A 188 -7.97 -14.74 -17.35
CA GLY A 188 -7.65 -13.70 -16.35
C GLY A 188 -7.54 -14.20 -14.91
N LYS A 189 -7.77 -15.49 -14.65
CA LYS A 189 -7.63 -16.10 -13.31
C LYS A 189 -6.33 -16.89 -13.21
N GLY A 190 -5.67 -16.78 -12.06
CA GLY A 190 -4.36 -17.37 -11.86
C GLY A 190 -3.32 -16.82 -12.85
N ARG A 191 -2.36 -17.65 -13.24
CA ARG A 191 -1.27 -17.27 -14.13
C ARG A 191 -1.45 -17.86 -15.52
N MET A 192 -1.06 -17.10 -16.54
CA MET A 192 -0.95 -17.59 -17.91
C MET A 192 0.12 -18.69 -17.97
N VAL A 193 -0.17 -19.82 -18.61
CA VAL A 193 0.83 -20.90 -18.81
C VAL A 193 1.99 -20.42 -19.68
N ALA A 194 3.17 -21.01 -19.50
CA ALA A 194 4.41 -20.53 -20.12
C ALA A 194 4.32 -20.45 -21.66
N ASP A 195 3.70 -21.41 -22.31
CA ASP A 195 3.55 -21.44 -23.77
C ASP A 195 2.62 -20.33 -24.28
N ASP A 196 1.52 -20.08 -23.58
CA ASP A 196 0.60 -18.97 -23.90
C ASP A 196 1.32 -17.64 -23.73
N LEU A 197 2.00 -17.47 -22.59
CA LEU A 197 2.78 -16.25 -22.31
C LEU A 197 3.83 -15.99 -23.40
N LYS A 198 4.52 -17.03 -23.89
CA LYS A 198 5.50 -16.93 -24.98
C LYS A 198 4.83 -16.48 -26.29
N ARG A 199 3.65 -17.06 -26.61
CA ARG A 199 2.88 -16.65 -27.82
C ARG A 199 2.41 -15.21 -27.72
N VAL A 200 1.82 -14.82 -26.59
CA VAL A 200 1.33 -13.46 -26.36
C VAL A 200 2.46 -12.44 -26.44
N LYS A 201 3.61 -12.70 -25.81
CA LYS A 201 4.80 -11.84 -25.91
C LYS A 201 5.25 -11.66 -27.36
N LYS A 202 5.34 -12.74 -28.11
CA LYS A 202 5.75 -12.70 -29.53
C LYS A 202 4.81 -11.84 -30.38
N VAL A 203 3.51 -11.89 -30.11
CA VAL A 203 2.51 -11.06 -30.82
C VAL A 203 2.74 -9.58 -30.55
N ILE A 204 2.92 -9.21 -29.28
CA ILE A 204 3.16 -7.82 -28.88
C ILE A 204 4.46 -7.30 -29.51
N GLU A 205 5.55 -8.06 -29.40
CA GLU A 205 6.84 -7.73 -30.03
C GLU A 205 6.73 -7.56 -31.54
N THR A 206 5.95 -8.42 -32.20
CA THR A 206 5.73 -8.33 -33.65
C THR A 206 5.02 -7.02 -34.02
N ALA A 207 3.99 -6.63 -33.26
CA ALA A 207 3.29 -5.37 -33.49
C ALA A 207 4.19 -4.15 -33.24
N HIS A 208 4.98 -4.17 -32.16
CA HIS A 208 5.92 -3.09 -31.83
C HIS A 208 7.03 -2.95 -32.88
N ASN A 209 7.53 -4.06 -33.45
CA ASN A 209 8.49 -4.03 -34.54
C ASN A 209 7.94 -3.39 -35.85
N LEU A 210 6.61 -3.29 -35.94
CA LEU A 210 5.94 -2.55 -37.03
C LEU A 210 5.77 -1.05 -36.70
N ASN A 211 6.26 -0.58 -35.56
CA ASN A 211 6.17 0.80 -35.06
C ASN A 211 4.73 1.33 -35.00
N LYS A 212 3.78 0.50 -34.54
CA LYS A 212 2.38 0.89 -34.33
C LYS A 212 1.94 0.52 -32.91
N PRO A 213 1.05 1.32 -32.31
CA PRO A 213 0.41 0.96 -31.04
C PRO A 213 -0.38 -0.34 -31.18
N PHE A 214 -0.48 -1.09 -30.09
CA PHE A 214 -1.07 -2.42 -30.09
C PHE A 214 -2.20 -2.58 -29.07
N ARG A 215 -3.25 -3.34 -29.45
CA ARG A 215 -4.36 -3.74 -28.59
C ARG A 215 -4.74 -5.21 -28.82
N PHE A 216 -5.07 -5.92 -27.75
CA PHE A 216 -5.87 -7.13 -27.85
C PHE A 216 -7.35 -6.79 -27.67
N TRP A 217 -8.23 -7.31 -28.52
CA TRP A 217 -9.66 -7.40 -28.26
C TRP A 217 -10.04 -8.82 -27.84
N GLY A 218 -11.23 -9.01 -27.22
CA GLY A 218 -11.65 -10.31 -26.69
C GLY A 218 -10.78 -10.84 -25.55
N ALA A 219 -9.98 -9.99 -24.94
CA ALA A 219 -9.08 -10.32 -23.83
C ALA A 219 -9.84 -10.42 -22.50
N PRO A 220 -9.31 -11.14 -21.50
CA PRO A 220 -9.88 -11.15 -20.15
C PRO A 220 -9.92 -9.74 -19.55
N ASP A 221 -11.00 -9.44 -18.81
CA ASP A 221 -11.28 -8.14 -18.23
C ASP A 221 -11.35 -8.23 -16.71
N SER A 222 -10.19 -8.09 -16.06
CA SER A 222 -10.03 -8.13 -14.60
C SER A 222 -8.74 -7.43 -14.19
N GLU A 223 -8.60 -7.05 -12.92
CA GLU A 223 -7.38 -6.43 -12.38
C GLU A 223 -6.11 -7.25 -12.69
N SER A 224 -6.20 -8.58 -12.51
CA SER A 224 -5.09 -9.48 -12.86
C SER A 224 -4.72 -9.42 -14.34
N ALA A 225 -5.72 -9.35 -15.23
CA ALA A 225 -5.48 -9.26 -16.67
C ALA A 225 -4.90 -7.89 -17.05
N TRP A 226 -5.47 -6.79 -16.53
CA TRP A 226 -4.95 -5.44 -16.78
C TRP A 226 -3.50 -5.32 -16.34
N LYS A 227 -3.15 -5.86 -15.17
CA LYS A 227 -1.77 -5.90 -14.67
C LYS A 227 -0.84 -6.68 -15.60
N VAL A 228 -1.23 -7.89 -15.99
CA VAL A 228 -0.42 -8.74 -16.89
C VAL A 228 -0.19 -8.05 -18.24
N PHE A 229 -1.23 -7.48 -18.85
CA PHE A 229 -1.08 -6.78 -20.12
C PHE A 229 -0.25 -5.50 -20.01
N THR A 230 -0.35 -4.79 -18.87
CA THR A 230 0.52 -3.64 -18.58
C THR A 230 1.98 -4.05 -18.46
N ASP A 231 2.27 -5.13 -17.73
CA ASP A 231 3.64 -5.67 -17.58
C ASP A 231 4.21 -6.16 -18.92
N LEU A 232 3.35 -6.71 -19.78
CA LEU A 232 3.71 -7.11 -21.14
C LEU A 232 3.79 -5.94 -22.12
N LYS A 233 3.54 -4.71 -21.68
CA LYS A 233 3.61 -3.48 -22.49
C LYS A 233 2.60 -3.44 -23.63
N VAL A 234 1.41 -4.00 -23.45
CA VAL A 234 0.28 -3.75 -24.35
C VAL A 234 -0.07 -2.26 -24.28
N ASP A 235 -0.13 -1.57 -25.41
CA ASP A 235 -0.34 -0.12 -25.43
C ASP A 235 -1.74 0.28 -24.98
N PHE A 236 -2.78 -0.43 -25.46
CA PHE A 236 -4.16 -0.18 -25.08
C PHE A 236 -4.74 -1.37 -24.32
N ILE A 237 -5.01 -1.17 -23.05
CA ILE A 237 -5.69 -2.15 -22.19
C ILE A 237 -7.18 -2.09 -22.47
N ASN A 238 -7.71 -3.15 -23.09
CA ASN A 238 -9.11 -3.29 -23.47
C ASN A 238 -9.95 -3.65 -22.25
N THR A 239 -11.05 -2.92 -22.00
CA THR A 239 -11.92 -3.17 -20.83
C THR A 239 -13.35 -2.69 -21.05
N ASP A 240 -14.32 -3.42 -20.50
CA ASP A 240 -15.72 -3.00 -20.33
C ASP A 240 -15.91 -2.18 -19.04
N GLN A 241 -14.86 -2.06 -18.20
CA GLN A 241 -14.86 -1.39 -16.90
C GLN A 241 -13.82 -0.23 -16.87
N PRO A 242 -13.98 0.81 -17.73
CA PRO A 242 -12.95 1.81 -17.95
C PRO A 242 -12.58 2.63 -16.71
N PHE A 243 -13.55 2.91 -15.83
CA PHE A 243 -13.33 3.64 -14.59
C PHE A 243 -12.51 2.81 -13.60
N GLU A 244 -12.90 1.56 -13.38
CA GLU A 244 -12.27 0.61 -12.46
C GLU A 244 -10.84 0.29 -12.93
N ALA A 245 -10.65 0.01 -14.22
CA ALA A 245 -9.33 -0.25 -14.81
C ALA A 245 -8.40 0.94 -14.65
N THR A 246 -8.88 2.16 -14.92
CA THR A 246 -8.06 3.37 -14.77
C THR A 246 -7.70 3.62 -13.31
N LYS A 247 -8.64 3.45 -12.37
CA LYS A 247 -8.40 3.58 -10.93
C LYS A 247 -7.34 2.59 -10.46
N TYR A 248 -7.49 1.32 -10.83
CA TYR A 248 -6.54 0.26 -10.50
C TYR A 248 -5.14 0.56 -11.06
N LEU A 249 -5.03 0.81 -12.36
CA LEU A 249 -3.74 1.04 -13.01
C LEU A 249 -3.02 2.28 -12.46
N LYS A 250 -3.73 3.35 -12.10
CA LYS A 250 -3.16 4.52 -11.41
C LYS A 250 -2.63 4.18 -10.01
N SER A 251 -3.22 3.20 -9.34
CA SER A 251 -2.82 2.79 -7.99
C SER A 251 -1.57 1.90 -7.96
N LEU A 252 -1.14 1.32 -9.09
CA LEU A 252 -0.03 0.35 -9.16
C LEU A 252 1.28 0.85 -8.55
N SER A 253 1.55 2.15 -8.61
CA SER A 253 2.74 2.75 -7.98
C SER A 253 2.81 2.59 -6.47
N LYS A 254 1.66 2.44 -5.80
CA LYS A 254 1.56 2.16 -4.36
C LYS A 254 1.35 0.67 -4.07
N ARG A 255 0.72 -0.06 -4.99
CA ARG A 255 0.39 -1.48 -4.84
C ARG A 255 1.58 -2.40 -5.07
N VAL A 256 2.50 -2.04 -5.97
CA VAL A 256 3.62 -2.89 -6.39
C VAL A 256 4.91 -2.48 -5.70
N SER A 257 5.51 -3.42 -4.98
CA SER A 257 6.81 -3.27 -4.32
C SER A 257 7.83 -4.23 -4.90
N PHE A 258 9.08 -3.75 -5.02
CA PHE A 258 10.25 -4.57 -5.35
C PHE A 258 11.26 -4.44 -4.21
N ASN A 259 11.55 -5.52 -3.52
CA ASN A 259 12.58 -5.50 -2.49
C ASN A 259 13.91 -5.98 -3.09
N LYS A 260 14.86 -5.06 -3.20
CA LYS A 260 16.18 -5.34 -3.80
C LYS A 260 17.18 -5.94 -2.81
N GLU A 261 17.02 -5.63 -1.52
CA GLU A 261 17.97 -6.02 -0.46
C GLU A 261 17.26 -6.92 0.54
N LYS A 262 17.89 -8.05 0.85
CA LYS A 262 17.40 -8.99 1.87
C LYS A 262 17.98 -8.64 3.21
N SER A 263 17.14 -8.62 4.25
CA SER A 263 17.57 -8.63 5.63
C SER A 263 18.06 -10.02 6.03
N GLU A 264 19.09 -10.09 6.84
CA GLU A 264 19.55 -11.34 7.43
C GLU A 264 18.48 -11.94 8.33
N VAL A 265 18.26 -13.25 8.21
CA VAL A 265 17.30 -14.00 9.03
C VAL A 265 18.08 -14.76 10.10
N TYR A 266 17.86 -14.42 11.35
CA TYR A 266 18.45 -15.13 12.46
C TYR A 266 17.75 -16.48 12.68
N LYS A 267 18.53 -17.53 12.88
CA LYS A 267 18.02 -18.88 13.23
C LYS A 267 18.10 -19.06 14.73
N PRO A 268 16.95 -19.06 15.45
CA PRO A 268 16.93 -19.27 16.90
C PRO A 268 17.56 -20.58 17.30
N THR A 269 18.24 -20.63 18.44
CA THR A 269 18.88 -21.87 18.94
C THR A 269 17.90 -22.84 19.54
N PHE A 270 16.74 -22.36 20.00
CA PHE A 270 15.70 -23.11 20.72
C PHE A 270 16.18 -23.80 22.01
N ALA A 271 17.35 -23.41 22.51
CA ALA A 271 17.96 -24.06 23.70
C ALA A 271 17.09 -23.95 24.95
N TYR A 272 16.38 -22.86 25.10
CA TYR A 272 15.50 -22.58 26.26
C TYR A 272 14.02 -22.49 25.90
N ASP A 273 13.70 -22.56 24.61
CA ASP A 273 12.34 -22.43 24.10
C ASP A 273 11.41 -23.52 24.67
N GLN A 274 10.20 -23.15 25.07
CA GLN A 274 9.18 -24.03 25.64
C GLN A 274 9.63 -24.82 26.90
N LYS A 275 10.78 -24.48 27.51
CA LYS A 275 11.23 -25.17 28.72
C LYS A 275 10.50 -24.64 29.95
N ASN A 276 10.12 -25.52 30.88
CA ASN A 276 9.54 -25.11 32.15
C ASN A 276 10.64 -24.53 33.08
N LYS A 277 11.12 -23.35 32.76
CA LYS A 277 12.12 -22.59 33.53
C LYS A 277 11.51 -21.27 33.98
N LYS A 278 12.10 -20.70 35.05
CA LYS A 278 11.71 -19.38 35.53
C LYS A 278 11.92 -18.34 34.42
N VAL A 279 10.90 -17.53 34.19
CA VAL A 279 10.97 -16.31 33.38
C VAL A 279 11.21 -15.14 34.34
N GLU A 280 12.13 -14.28 34.00
CA GLU A 280 12.45 -13.05 34.73
C GLU A 280 12.27 -11.81 33.86
N ASN A 281 12.61 -11.90 32.58
CA ASN A 281 12.54 -10.78 31.66
C ASN A 281 11.46 -11.03 30.60
N ILE A 282 10.75 -9.97 30.28
CA ILE A 282 9.78 -9.95 29.16
C ILE A 282 10.25 -8.92 28.13
N ILE A 283 10.26 -9.33 26.86
CA ILE A 283 10.38 -8.43 25.71
C ILE A 283 9.09 -8.57 24.91
N LEU A 284 8.28 -7.52 24.90
CA LEU A 284 7.03 -7.46 24.16
C LEU A 284 7.20 -6.55 22.95
N LEU A 285 7.12 -7.12 21.74
CA LEU A 285 7.20 -6.36 20.51
C LEU A 285 5.81 -6.27 19.89
N ILE A 286 5.37 -5.05 19.56
CA ILE A 286 4.07 -4.75 18.95
C ILE A 286 4.34 -4.10 17.60
N GLY A 287 3.95 -4.79 16.52
CA GLY A 287 3.88 -4.17 15.20
C GLY A 287 2.49 -3.59 15.02
N ASP A 288 2.38 -2.26 15.07
CA ASP A 288 1.09 -1.58 14.89
C ASP A 288 0.52 -1.91 13.51
N GLY A 289 -0.74 -2.36 13.46
CA GLY A 289 -1.42 -2.74 12.22
C GLY A 289 -0.91 -4.01 11.52
N ASN A 290 -0.03 -4.79 12.18
CA ASN A 290 0.75 -5.87 11.55
C ASN A 290 0.03 -7.23 11.57
N GLY A 291 -0.97 -7.39 10.72
CA GLY A 291 -1.68 -8.66 10.53
C GLY A 291 -0.86 -9.74 9.80
N VAL A 292 -1.46 -10.91 9.61
CA VAL A 292 -0.82 -12.05 8.94
C VAL A 292 -0.39 -11.72 7.51
N SER A 293 -1.20 -10.96 6.78
CA SER A 293 -0.90 -10.61 5.38
C SER A 293 0.28 -9.65 5.27
N GLN A 294 0.40 -8.68 6.19
CA GLN A 294 1.52 -7.75 6.27
C GLN A 294 2.84 -8.51 6.56
N ILE A 295 2.82 -9.41 7.54
CA ILE A 295 3.96 -10.30 7.84
C ILE A 295 4.32 -11.17 6.63
N SER A 296 3.31 -11.73 5.97
CA SER A 296 3.52 -12.57 4.78
C SER A 296 4.17 -11.80 3.64
N ALA A 297 3.74 -10.54 3.39
CA ALA A 297 4.34 -9.69 2.38
C ALA A 297 5.81 -9.36 2.68
N ALA A 298 6.11 -8.98 3.93
CA ALA A 298 7.47 -8.75 4.38
C ALA A 298 8.35 -10.00 4.22
N ALA A 299 7.84 -11.18 4.63
CA ALA A 299 8.56 -12.44 4.48
C ALA A 299 8.82 -12.80 3.02
N LEU A 300 7.81 -12.75 2.14
CA LEU A 300 7.95 -13.04 0.72
C LEU A 300 8.93 -12.07 0.03
N ALA A 301 8.84 -10.79 0.34
CA ALA A 301 9.76 -9.78 -0.16
C ALA A 301 11.20 -10.01 0.34
N ASN A 302 11.38 -10.59 1.52
CA ASN A 302 12.67 -10.95 2.11
C ASN A 302 13.18 -12.36 1.69
N GLY A 303 12.67 -12.90 0.60
CA GLY A 303 13.08 -14.21 0.08
C GLY A 303 12.40 -15.39 0.77
N GLY A 304 11.21 -15.18 1.32
CA GLY A 304 10.35 -16.20 1.92
C GLY A 304 10.52 -16.36 3.43
N ASN A 305 11.41 -15.62 4.08
CA ASN A 305 11.72 -15.80 5.50
C ASN A 305 11.94 -14.48 6.25
N LEU A 306 11.50 -14.47 7.50
CA LEU A 306 11.85 -13.49 8.54
C LEU A 306 12.33 -14.26 9.78
N THR A 307 13.02 -13.59 10.71
CA THR A 307 13.34 -14.19 12.03
C THR A 307 12.06 -14.57 12.76
N LEU A 308 11.05 -13.70 12.72
CA LEU A 308 9.73 -13.94 13.27
C LEU A 308 9.11 -15.26 12.77
N THR A 309 9.25 -15.57 11.48
CA THR A 309 8.69 -16.80 10.88
C THR A 309 9.44 -18.06 11.23
N GLN A 310 10.55 -17.99 11.99
CA GLN A 310 11.26 -19.16 12.51
C GLN A 310 10.69 -19.63 13.86
N LEU A 311 9.84 -18.82 14.52
CA LEU A 311 9.33 -19.12 15.86
C LEU A 311 8.28 -20.23 15.82
N ARG A 312 8.18 -21.01 16.91
CA ARG A 312 7.37 -22.25 16.99
C ARG A 312 6.11 -22.10 17.83
N SER A 313 6.13 -21.23 18.84
CA SER A 313 4.95 -20.96 19.67
C SER A 313 4.14 -19.86 18.98
N VAL A 314 2.99 -20.26 18.42
CA VAL A 314 2.11 -19.37 17.65
C VAL A 314 0.69 -19.41 18.20
N GLY A 315 0.06 -18.25 18.28
CA GLY A 315 -1.34 -18.05 18.63
C GLY A 315 -1.97 -16.93 17.80
N PHE A 316 -3.23 -16.63 18.11
CA PHE A 316 -3.96 -15.50 17.51
C PHE A 316 -4.72 -14.75 18.60
N LEU A 317 -4.73 -13.43 18.48
CA LEU A 317 -5.47 -12.54 19.36
C LEU A 317 -6.69 -11.98 18.62
N LYS A 318 -7.84 -12.00 19.31
CA LYS A 318 -9.05 -11.26 18.92
C LYS A 318 -8.92 -9.84 19.45
N THR A 319 -9.07 -8.86 18.58
CA THR A 319 -8.64 -7.46 18.84
C THR A 319 -9.78 -6.49 19.11
N GLN A 320 -11.04 -6.87 18.87
CA GLN A 320 -12.17 -5.95 19.01
C GLN A 320 -12.11 -5.11 20.31
N SER A 321 -12.51 -3.84 20.22
CA SER A 321 -12.71 -2.97 21.38
C SER A 321 -13.98 -3.35 22.15
N SER A 322 -14.30 -2.64 23.22
CA SER A 322 -15.54 -2.87 23.98
C SER A 322 -16.78 -2.30 23.26
N ASP A 323 -16.61 -1.42 22.30
CA ASP A 323 -17.68 -0.68 21.62
C ASP A 323 -17.74 -0.89 20.11
N ASP A 324 -16.73 -1.55 19.48
CA ASP A 324 -16.70 -1.81 18.04
C ASP A 324 -16.00 -3.15 17.73
N PHE A 325 -16.35 -3.75 16.58
CA PHE A 325 -15.60 -4.89 16.01
C PHE A 325 -14.19 -4.53 15.59
N THR A 326 -13.95 -3.29 15.21
CA THR A 326 -12.62 -2.75 14.92
C THR A 326 -12.10 -1.98 16.12
N THR A 327 -10.87 -2.25 16.52
CA THR A 327 -10.19 -1.47 17.55
C THR A 327 -9.31 -0.41 16.94
N ASP A 328 -9.06 0.70 17.67
CA ASP A 328 -7.91 1.55 17.40
C ASP A 328 -6.72 1.14 18.29
N SER A 329 -5.52 1.67 17.99
CA SER A 329 -4.29 1.36 18.74
C SER A 329 -4.41 1.71 20.24
N ALA A 330 -5.24 2.70 20.60
CA ALA A 330 -5.45 3.07 21.99
C ALA A 330 -6.17 1.98 22.77
N ALA A 331 -7.32 1.49 22.26
CA ALA A 331 -8.07 0.42 22.89
C ALA A 331 -7.35 -0.92 22.78
N GLY A 332 -6.71 -1.22 21.63
CA GLY A 332 -5.92 -2.43 21.40
C GLY A 332 -4.71 -2.51 22.33
N GLY A 333 -3.90 -1.44 22.40
CA GLY A 333 -2.77 -1.32 23.32
C GLY A 333 -3.19 -1.36 24.80
N THR A 334 -4.29 -0.69 25.15
CA THR A 334 -4.87 -0.75 26.51
C THR A 334 -5.27 -2.17 26.89
N ALA A 335 -5.95 -2.91 26.02
CA ALA A 335 -6.34 -4.28 26.28
C ALA A 335 -5.13 -5.20 26.54
N ILE A 336 -4.06 -5.04 25.75
CA ILE A 336 -2.79 -5.77 25.93
C ILE A 336 -2.12 -5.40 27.25
N ALA A 337 -2.07 -4.09 27.57
CA ALA A 337 -1.32 -3.58 28.72
C ALA A 337 -2.07 -3.78 30.06
N THR A 338 -3.41 -3.72 30.06
CA THR A 338 -4.21 -3.71 31.30
C THR A 338 -5.03 -4.99 31.51
N GLY A 339 -5.12 -5.87 30.50
CA GLY A 339 -6.03 -7.02 30.55
C GLY A 339 -7.52 -6.64 30.49
N THR A 340 -7.85 -5.41 30.12
CA THR A 340 -9.23 -4.90 30.13
C THR A 340 -9.58 -4.32 28.77
N LYS A 341 -10.66 -4.82 28.14
CA LYS A 341 -11.24 -4.21 26.94
C LYS A 341 -11.79 -2.82 27.29
N THR A 342 -11.54 -1.87 26.40
CA THR A 342 -12.04 -0.50 26.54
C THR A 342 -12.59 0.02 25.22
N TYR A 343 -13.20 1.21 25.23
CA TYR A 343 -13.72 1.87 24.02
C TYR A 343 -12.59 2.48 23.19
N ASN A 344 -12.83 2.66 21.94
CA ASN A 344 -11.87 3.26 21.00
C ASN A 344 -11.43 4.64 21.51
N ARG A 345 -10.15 4.98 21.32
CA ARG A 345 -9.43 6.19 21.74
C ARG A 345 -9.04 6.25 23.23
N ALA A 346 -9.48 5.29 24.07
CA ALA A 346 -9.16 5.26 25.50
C ALA A 346 -7.77 4.68 25.78
N ILE A 347 -7.02 5.31 26.69
CA ILE A 347 -5.67 4.92 27.12
C ILE A 347 -5.72 4.54 28.60
N GLY A 348 -5.40 3.27 28.95
CA GLY A 348 -5.24 2.82 30.34
C GLY A 348 -6.46 3.02 31.25
N VAL A 349 -7.65 3.16 30.66
CA VAL A 349 -8.92 3.26 31.39
C VAL A 349 -9.87 2.15 30.96
N GLY A 350 -10.73 1.74 31.90
CA GLY A 350 -11.78 0.76 31.63
C GLY A 350 -12.97 1.35 30.83
N PRO A 351 -13.99 0.52 30.49
CA PRO A 351 -15.20 0.98 29.81
C PRO A 351 -15.98 2.07 30.55
N ASP A 352 -15.81 2.15 31.87
CA ASP A 352 -16.40 3.19 32.71
C ASP A 352 -15.56 4.48 32.79
N GLY A 353 -14.44 4.55 32.03
CA GLY A 353 -13.53 5.68 31.99
C GLY A 353 -12.67 5.87 33.23
N LYS A 354 -12.58 4.87 34.10
CA LYS A 354 -11.71 4.89 35.30
C LYS A 354 -10.34 4.25 34.96
N PRO A 355 -9.25 4.75 35.57
CA PRO A 355 -7.92 4.15 35.45
C PRO A 355 -7.91 2.66 35.79
N VAL A 356 -7.22 1.86 34.99
CA VAL A 356 -6.95 0.44 35.23
C VAL A 356 -5.44 0.23 35.23
N LYS A 357 -4.90 -0.39 36.30
CA LYS A 357 -3.45 -0.66 36.37
C LYS A 357 -2.96 -1.41 35.13
N ASN A 358 -1.92 -0.89 34.53
CA ASN A 358 -1.24 -1.55 33.41
C ASN A 358 -0.09 -2.45 33.90
N ILE A 359 0.44 -3.26 32.98
CA ILE A 359 1.52 -4.22 33.26
C ILE A 359 2.77 -3.54 33.84
N SER A 360 3.11 -2.33 33.40
CA SER A 360 4.28 -1.61 33.93
C SER A 360 4.11 -1.28 35.41
N GLU A 361 2.96 -0.73 35.78
CA GLU A 361 2.64 -0.41 37.16
C GLU A 361 2.62 -1.66 38.06
N LEU A 362 2.03 -2.75 37.57
CA LEU A 362 2.02 -4.03 38.27
C LEU A 362 3.43 -4.60 38.48
N LEU A 363 4.30 -4.52 37.45
CA LEU A 363 5.65 -5.07 37.53
C LEU A 363 6.61 -4.20 38.34
N VAL A 364 6.44 -2.87 38.36
CA VAL A 364 7.22 -1.97 39.22
C VAL A 364 7.03 -2.31 40.70
N GLU A 365 5.80 -2.67 41.13
CA GLU A 365 5.51 -3.15 42.50
C GLU A 365 6.31 -4.43 42.85
N HIS A 366 6.85 -5.13 41.83
CA HIS A 366 7.69 -6.32 41.96
C HIS A 366 9.16 -6.08 41.61
N ASN A 367 9.63 -4.82 41.66
CA ASN A 367 11.01 -4.37 41.35
C ASN A 367 11.49 -4.66 39.92
N TYR A 368 10.60 -4.58 38.93
CA TYR A 368 10.99 -4.63 37.52
C TYR A 368 11.40 -3.25 37.02
N ASN A 369 12.43 -3.21 36.16
CA ASN A 369 12.71 -2.05 35.35
C ASN A 369 11.86 -2.08 34.08
N ILE A 370 11.35 -0.93 33.65
CA ILE A 370 10.45 -0.82 32.49
C ILE A 370 11.10 0.03 31.40
N GLY A 371 11.18 -0.53 30.19
CA GLY A 371 11.63 0.19 29.01
C GLY A 371 10.54 0.27 27.94
N LEU A 372 10.43 1.41 27.27
CA LEU A 372 9.50 1.65 26.17
C LEU A 372 10.26 2.21 24.96
N ILE A 373 10.07 1.61 23.78
CA ILE A 373 10.63 2.07 22.51
C ILE A 373 9.49 2.18 21.50
N THR A 374 9.48 3.25 20.72
CA THR A 374 8.56 3.40 19.58
C THR A 374 9.22 4.11 18.41
N THR A 375 8.75 3.82 17.21
CA THR A 375 9.08 4.58 15.99
C THR A 375 8.12 5.74 15.73
N ASP A 376 7.18 5.99 16.64
CA ASP A 376 6.29 7.15 16.65
C ASP A 376 6.60 8.08 17.84
N GLU A 377 5.64 8.91 18.24
CA GLU A 377 5.72 9.72 19.43
C GLU A 377 5.62 8.84 20.68
N ILE A 378 6.41 9.10 21.72
CA ILE A 378 6.30 8.38 23.00
C ILE A 378 4.92 8.62 23.66
N THR A 379 4.26 9.70 23.31
CA THR A 379 2.88 10.00 23.69
C THR A 379 1.84 9.36 22.76
N GLY A 380 2.27 8.59 21.76
CA GLY A 380 1.41 7.80 20.88
C GLY A 380 0.56 6.78 21.65
N ALA A 381 -0.47 6.25 21.00
CA ALA A 381 -1.47 5.41 21.64
C ALA A 381 -0.87 4.14 22.28
N THR A 382 -0.09 3.39 21.51
CA THR A 382 0.46 2.11 21.96
C THR A 382 1.44 2.27 23.12
N PRO A 383 2.49 3.11 23.06
CA PRO A 383 3.40 3.23 24.20
C PRO A 383 2.71 3.84 25.43
N SER A 384 1.78 4.78 25.24
CA SER A 384 1.09 5.43 26.37
C SER A 384 0.17 4.49 27.15
N ALA A 385 -0.35 3.42 26.54
CA ALA A 385 -1.12 2.40 27.24
C ALA A 385 -0.32 1.69 28.36
N PHE A 386 1.00 1.78 28.35
CA PHE A 386 1.90 1.18 29.33
C PHE A 386 2.27 2.12 30.49
N TYR A 387 1.77 3.37 30.52
CA TYR A 387 2.09 4.31 31.60
C TYR A 387 1.02 5.38 31.89
N ALA A 388 0.03 5.58 30.99
CA ALA A 388 -0.91 6.68 31.08
C ALA A 388 -2.36 6.21 31.26
N HIS A 389 -3.21 7.13 31.82
CA HIS A 389 -4.63 6.89 32.05
C HIS A 389 -5.44 8.09 31.53
N GLN A 390 -5.78 8.09 30.27
CA GLN A 390 -6.51 9.18 29.62
C GLN A 390 -7.74 8.66 28.87
N LYS A 391 -8.85 9.40 28.96
CA LYS A 391 -10.10 9.04 28.27
C LYS A 391 -10.02 9.15 26.75
N ASP A 392 -9.02 9.87 26.23
CA ASP A 392 -8.84 10.06 24.80
C ASP A 392 -7.37 10.22 24.46
N ARG A 393 -6.90 9.51 23.42
CA ARG A 393 -5.51 9.54 22.92
C ARG A 393 -5.03 10.91 22.43
N SER A 394 -5.96 11.84 22.14
CA SER A 394 -5.61 13.21 21.75
C SER A 394 -5.19 14.11 22.93
N HIS A 395 -5.31 13.63 24.17
CA HIS A 395 -4.87 14.37 25.36
C HIS A 395 -3.34 14.34 25.55
N MET A 396 -2.58 14.65 24.49
CA MET A 396 -1.13 14.48 24.40
C MET A 396 -0.35 15.13 25.57
N GLN A 397 -0.78 16.30 26.04
CA GLN A 397 -0.10 16.98 27.18
C GLN A 397 -0.36 16.27 28.51
N GLN A 398 -1.54 15.69 28.72
CA GLN A 398 -1.84 14.89 29.91
C GLN A 398 -1.07 13.58 29.87
N ILE A 399 -1.03 12.92 28.70
CA ILE A 399 -0.22 11.72 28.47
C ILE A 399 1.28 12.02 28.76
N ALA A 400 1.81 13.15 28.30
CA ALA A 400 3.18 13.56 28.61
C ALA A 400 3.42 13.72 30.11
N ARG A 401 2.46 14.32 30.84
CA ARG A 401 2.53 14.44 32.31
C ARG A 401 2.43 13.09 33.02
N ASP A 402 1.69 12.15 32.48
CA ASP A 402 1.61 10.80 33.04
C ASP A 402 2.97 10.09 32.88
N LEU A 403 3.69 10.28 31.76
CA LEU A 403 5.06 9.77 31.60
C LEU A 403 6.02 10.39 32.63
N GLU A 404 5.97 11.70 32.84
CA GLU A 404 6.81 12.40 33.82
C GLU A 404 6.60 11.86 35.26
N LYS A 405 5.40 11.36 35.58
CA LYS A 405 5.06 10.80 36.90
C LYS A 405 5.27 9.29 37.02
N SER A 406 5.54 8.64 35.88
CA SER A 406 5.65 7.19 35.82
C SER A 406 6.97 6.67 36.39
N GLU A 407 6.97 5.39 36.74
CA GLU A 407 8.18 4.67 37.16
C GLU A 407 8.88 3.97 35.99
N ILE A 408 8.70 4.49 34.75
CA ILE A 408 9.44 4.04 33.58
C ILE A 408 10.93 4.31 33.76
N SER A 409 11.78 3.33 33.51
CA SER A 409 13.25 3.44 33.64
C SER A 409 13.92 3.94 32.35
N LEU A 410 13.32 3.62 31.19
CA LEU A 410 13.84 4.00 29.88
C LEU A 410 12.70 4.28 28.90
N PHE A 411 12.76 5.41 28.20
CA PHE A 411 11.95 5.61 26.99
C PHE A 411 12.77 6.08 25.80
N ILE A 412 12.40 5.64 24.61
CA ILE A 412 12.97 6.07 23.32
C ILE A 412 11.82 6.26 22.34
N GLY A 413 11.63 7.49 21.86
CA GLY A 413 10.56 7.82 20.89
C GLY A 413 10.58 9.27 20.49
N GLY A 414 9.72 9.64 19.54
CA GLY A 414 9.46 11.04 19.15
C GLY A 414 8.55 11.77 20.13
N GLY A 415 7.96 12.88 19.71
CA GLY A 415 6.96 13.63 20.50
C GLY A 415 7.56 14.67 21.45
N ALA A 416 8.81 15.07 21.26
CA ALA A 416 9.49 16.06 22.10
C ALA A 416 8.70 17.39 22.25
N LYS A 417 7.88 17.75 21.26
CA LYS A 417 7.01 18.93 21.27
C LYS A 417 5.94 18.97 22.38
N HIS A 418 5.59 17.82 22.96
CA HIS A 418 4.57 17.71 24.01
C HIS A 418 5.11 17.95 25.43
N PHE A 419 6.42 17.98 25.59
CA PHE A 419 7.11 18.17 26.86
C PHE A 419 7.62 19.61 27.00
N LEU A 420 6.94 20.41 27.84
CA LEU A 420 7.18 21.84 27.98
C LEU A 420 8.54 22.16 28.62
N ASN A 421 9.02 21.34 29.52
CA ASN A 421 10.28 21.55 30.24
C ASN A 421 11.07 20.26 30.41
N LYS A 422 11.82 19.90 29.38
CA LYS A 422 12.63 18.66 29.35
C LYS A 422 13.69 18.61 30.44
N GLN A 423 14.12 19.78 30.95
CA GLN A 423 15.17 19.87 31.99
C GLN A 423 14.68 19.49 33.40
N THR A 424 13.38 19.54 33.64
CA THR A 424 12.77 19.18 34.95
C THR A 424 12.17 17.79 34.98
N MET A 425 12.28 17.03 33.88
CA MET A 425 11.82 15.64 33.85
C MET A 425 12.68 14.76 34.76
N PRO A 426 12.08 13.72 35.38
CA PRO A 426 12.83 12.78 36.24
C PRO A 426 13.71 11.82 35.45
N PHE A 427 14.03 12.14 34.21
CA PHE A 427 14.85 11.36 33.28
C PHE A 427 16.10 12.14 32.89
N SER A 428 17.23 11.43 32.77
CA SER A 428 18.40 11.94 32.09
C SER A 428 18.12 11.96 30.58
N ILE A 429 17.80 13.14 30.04
CA ILE A 429 17.42 13.29 28.63
C ILE A 429 18.68 13.29 27.75
N LYS A 430 18.69 12.41 26.75
CA LYS A 430 19.77 12.25 25.77
C LYS A 430 19.31 12.66 24.37
N ASN A 431 20.26 13.04 23.53
CA ASN A 431 20.00 13.39 22.13
C ASN A 431 20.03 12.16 21.21
N THR A 432 20.80 11.14 21.59
CA THR A 432 20.96 9.91 20.80
C THR A 432 20.95 8.68 21.68
N ILE A 433 20.69 7.52 21.10
CA ILE A 433 20.69 6.24 21.83
C ILE A 433 22.12 5.82 22.26
N GLU A 434 23.15 6.30 21.58
CA GLU A 434 24.56 6.05 21.89
C GLU A 434 24.99 6.73 23.20
N GLU A 435 24.34 7.83 23.59
CA GLU A 435 24.63 8.57 24.83
C GLU A 435 24.07 7.91 26.10
N ILE A 436 23.21 6.89 25.97
CA ILE A 436 22.65 6.17 27.11
C ILE A 436 23.80 5.52 27.88
N ALA A 437 24.00 5.88 29.15
CA ALA A 437 24.99 5.23 30.04
C ALA A 437 24.30 4.15 30.89
N ASN A 438 25.05 3.06 31.21
CA ASN A 438 24.45 1.92 31.92
C ASN A 438 24.27 2.15 33.42
N ASP A 439 24.92 3.17 33.99
CA ASP A 439 24.88 3.57 35.40
C ASP A 439 23.77 4.59 35.72
N GLU A 440 23.10 5.14 34.71
CA GLU A 440 22.00 6.08 34.89
C GLU A 440 20.73 5.39 35.40
N GLU A 441 19.97 6.06 36.27
CA GLU A 441 18.77 5.49 36.89
C GLU A 441 17.57 5.48 35.94
N LYS A 442 17.19 6.64 35.41
CA LYS A 442 16.11 6.83 34.43
C LYS A 442 16.63 7.60 33.23
N VAL A 443 16.39 7.10 32.01
CA VAL A 443 16.88 7.71 30.76
C VAL A 443 15.74 7.93 29.77
N GLY A 444 15.72 9.10 29.12
CA GLY A 444 14.81 9.42 28.02
C GLY A 444 15.55 9.85 26.76
N VAL A 445 15.14 9.36 25.61
CA VAL A 445 15.66 9.80 24.30
C VAL A 445 14.52 10.27 23.42
N PHE A 446 14.53 11.56 23.10
CA PHE A 446 13.61 12.09 22.10
C PHE A 446 14.25 12.06 20.72
N THR A 447 13.69 11.26 19.83
CA THR A 447 14.23 11.02 18.50
C THR A 447 13.79 12.06 17.46
N ALA A 448 12.68 12.76 17.74
CA ALA A 448 12.09 13.78 16.87
C ALA A 448 11.13 14.69 17.67
N GLU A 449 10.79 15.86 17.12
CA GLU A 449 9.74 16.72 17.68
C GLU A 449 8.33 16.09 17.56
N GLY A 450 8.03 15.39 16.46
CA GLY A 450 6.86 14.56 16.23
C GLY A 450 7.22 13.09 16.17
N GLY A 451 6.46 12.28 15.44
CA GLY A 451 6.81 10.90 15.12
C GLY A 451 8.08 10.79 14.28
N MET A 452 8.74 9.65 14.32
CA MET A 452 9.93 9.42 13.51
C MET A 452 9.59 9.30 12.02
N PRO A 453 10.52 9.65 11.11
CA PRO A 453 10.35 9.35 9.69
C PRO A 453 10.30 7.83 9.48
N GLY A 454 9.58 7.37 8.44
CA GLY A 454 9.57 5.97 8.05
C GLY A 454 10.89 5.51 7.41
N ILE A 455 11.00 4.22 7.15
CA ILE A 455 12.18 3.64 6.45
C ILE A 455 12.38 4.29 5.08
N LYS A 456 11.30 4.54 4.35
CA LYS A 456 11.35 5.23 3.03
C LYS A 456 11.90 6.67 3.11
N GLN A 457 11.81 7.31 4.26
CA GLN A 457 12.32 8.66 4.53
C GLN A 457 13.69 8.65 5.23
N GLY A 458 14.33 7.50 5.36
CA GLY A 458 15.72 7.40 5.79
C GLY A 458 15.94 7.15 7.28
N ARG A 459 14.95 6.62 8.05
CA ARG A 459 15.13 6.21 9.46
C ARG A 459 16.28 5.20 9.63
N GLY A 460 16.55 4.39 8.61
CA GLY A 460 17.58 3.36 8.64
C GLY A 460 17.30 2.26 9.67
N ASN A 461 18.34 1.67 10.23
CA ASN A 461 18.25 0.53 11.15
C ASN A 461 18.10 0.99 12.63
N PHE A 462 17.28 2.00 12.87
CA PHE A 462 17.16 2.62 14.19
C PHE A 462 16.50 1.69 15.22
N LEU A 463 15.36 1.07 14.88
CA LEU A 463 14.58 0.29 15.84
C LEU A 463 15.37 -0.89 16.41
N ALA A 464 16.10 -1.63 15.57
CA ALA A 464 16.95 -2.71 16.00
C ALA A 464 18.10 -2.23 16.91
N LYS A 465 18.74 -1.10 16.58
CA LYS A 465 19.80 -0.50 17.42
C LYS A 465 19.27 -0.03 18.77
N ALA A 466 18.11 0.63 18.76
CA ALA A 466 17.43 1.08 19.98
C ALA A 466 17.08 -0.12 20.88
N THR A 467 16.55 -1.21 20.29
CA THR A 467 16.27 -2.46 21.00
C THR A 467 17.52 -3.03 21.63
N GLN A 468 18.61 -3.18 20.87
CA GLN A 468 19.88 -3.70 21.37
C GLN A 468 20.44 -2.85 22.52
N ARG A 469 20.41 -1.50 22.36
CA ARG A 469 20.92 -0.58 23.40
C ARG A 469 20.09 -0.63 24.67
N SER A 470 18.76 -0.69 24.53
CA SER A 470 17.83 -0.79 25.66
C SER A 470 17.99 -2.10 26.44
N LEU A 471 18.17 -3.22 25.73
CA LEU A 471 18.44 -4.51 26.37
C LEU A 471 19.77 -4.49 27.15
N SER A 472 20.80 -3.84 26.63
CA SER A 472 22.07 -3.66 27.36
C SER A 472 21.91 -2.81 28.62
N PHE A 473 21.16 -1.70 28.52
CA PHE A 473 20.85 -0.83 29.65
C PHE A 473 20.05 -1.55 30.73
N LEU A 474 18.93 -2.18 30.38
CA LEU A 474 18.07 -2.88 31.34
C LEU A 474 18.78 -4.06 32.00
N LYS A 475 19.58 -4.82 31.24
CA LYS A 475 20.39 -5.92 31.80
C LYS A 475 21.43 -5.42 32.81
N SER A 476 21.97 -4.21 32.65
CA SER A 476 22.98 -3.65 33.58
C SER A 476 22.41 -3.37 34.97
N LYS A 477 21.08 -3.21 35.10
CA LYS A 477 20.38 -2.97 36.36
C LYS A 477 20.36 -4.19 37.28
N LYS A 478 20.53 -5.39 36.73
CA LYS A 478 20.51 -6.70 37.42
C LYS A 478 19.16 -7.16 37.96
N GLU A 479 18.16 -6.29 38.01
CA GLU A 479 16.77 -6.61 38.33
C GLU A 479 16.04 -7.14 37.08
N PRO A 480 14.90 -7.84 37.26
CA PRO A 480 14.02 -8.22 36.14
C PRO A 480 13.53 -6.99 35.36
N PHE A 481 13.16 -7.20 34.10
CA PHE A 481 12.66 -6.10 33.29
C PHE A 481 11.53 -6.49 32.33
N LEU A 482 10.72 -5.50 31.97
CA LEU A 482 9.84 -5.48 30.82
C LEU A 482 10.39 -4.46 29.80
N LEU A 483 10.57 -4.89 28.56
CA LEU A 483 10.85 -3.99 27.44
C LEU A 483 9.73 -4.11 26.43
N MET A 484 8.98 -3.02 26.23
CA MET A 484 8.03 -2.91 25.11
C MET A 484 8.72 -2.20 23.93
N VAL A 485 8.56 -2.75 22.72
CA VAL A 485 9.13 -2.22 21.47
C VAL A 485 8.03 -2.13 20.42
N GLU A 486 7.78 -0.94 19.91
CA GLU A 486 6.76 -0.71 18.91
C GLU A 486 7.35 -0.37 17.53
N GLY A 487 6.89 -1.10 16.52
CA GLY A 487 7.03 -0.74 15.11
C GLY A 487 5.78 -0.06 14.60
N ALA A 488 5.64 1.24 14.85
CA ALA A 488 4.38 1.98 14.66
C ALA A 488 4.03 2.28 13.20
N GLN A 489 5.02 2.24 12.28
CA GLN A 489 4.81 2.76 10.93
C GLN A 489 4.20 1.75 9.95
N ILE A 490 4.05 0.47 10.32
CA ILE A 490 3.36 -0.53 9.48
C ILE A 490 1.91 -0.10 9.29
N ASP A 491 1.26 0.34 10.38
CA ASP A 491 -0.09 0.89 10.38
C ASP A 491 -0.20 2.13 9.49
N SER A 492 0.69 3.10 9.67
CA SER A 492 0.69 4.34 8.87
C SER A 492 0.73 4.06 7.37
N TYR A 493 1.56 3.13 6.93
CA TYR A 493 1.60 2.73 5.51
C TYR A 493 0.40 1.87 5.09
N GLY A 494 -0.22 1.14 6.01
CA GLY A 494 -1.52 0.50 5.82
C GLY A 494 -2.58 1.54 5.48
N HIS A 495 -2.74 2.58 6.27
CA HIS A 495 -3.67 3.71 6.03
C HIS A 495 -3.41 4.42 4.68
N PHE A 496 -2.16 4.48 4.22
CA PHE A 496 -1.81 5.04 2.90
C PHE A 496 -2.01 4.05 1.75
N ASN A 497 -2.36 2.79 2.01
CA ASN A 497 -2.43 1.72 1.02
C ASN A 497 -1.11 1.62 0.21
N ASP A 498 0.02 1.64 0.91
CA ASP A 498 1.38 1.63 0.34
C ASP A 498 2.09 0.30 0.67
N THR A 499 2.02 -0.66 -0.25
CA THR A 499 2.65 -1.98 -0.12
C THR A 499 4.15 -1.89 0.16
N HIS A 500 4.84 -0.94 -0.46
CA HIS A 500 6.29 -0.80 -0.26
C HIS A 500 6.62 -0.35 1.17
N GLY A 501 5.83 0.59 1.70
CA GLY A 501 5.98 1.04 3.09
C GLY A 501 5.72 -0.08 4.09
N ILE A 502 4.60 -0.81 3.94
CA ILE A 502 4.27 -1.97 4.78
C ILE A 502 5.42 -2.98 4.82
N ILE A 503 5.97 -3.34 3.66
CA ILE A 503 7.08 -4.30 3.55
C ILE A 503 8.34 -3.76 4.22
N ALA A 504 8.71 -2.52 3.96
CA ALA A 504 9.93 -1.92 4.49
C ALA A 504 9.89 -1.82 6.03
N GLU A 505 8.76 -1.38 6.58
CA GLU A 505 8.54 -1.29 8.03
C GLU A 505 8.44 -2.68 8.68
N GLY A 506 7.77 -3.65 8.04
CA GLY A 506 7.69 -5.02 8.52
C GLY A 506 9.07 -5.70 8.59
N ILE A 507 9.94 -5.47 7.61
CA ILE A 507 11.33 -5.96 7.62
C ILE A 507 12.15 -5.25 8.71
N ASP A 508 11.97 -3.94 8.92
CA ASP A 508 12.65 -3.20 9.99
C ASP A 508 12.21 -3.68 11.38
N PHE A 509 10.93 -3.93 11.56
CA PHE A 509 10.38 -4.53 12.78
C PHE A 509 10.99 -5.92 13.05
N ASP A 510 11.14 -6.77 12.01
CA ASP A 510 11.78 -8.10 12.15
C ASP A 510 13.26 -8.00 12.57
N LYS A 511 13.96 -6.93 12.21
CA LYS A 511 15.32 -6.69 12.72
C LYS A 511 15.34 -6.42 14.23
N ALA A 512 14.34 -5.73 14.76
CA ALA A 512 14.19 -5.55 16.20
C ALA A 512 13.81 -6.87 16.89
N VAL A 513 12.93 -7.67 16.27
CA VAL A 513 12.62 -9.04 16.71
C VAL A 513 13.92 -9.87 16.75
N THR A 514 14.77 -9.75 15.74
CA THR A 514 16.07 -10.44 15.69
C THR A 514 16.93 -10.12 16.91
N GLU A 515 17.04 -8.86 17.31
CA GLU A 515 17.83 -8.47 18.49
C GLU A 515 17.21 -9.01 19.80
N ALA A 516 15.89 -9.03 19.91
CA ALA A 516 15.20 -9.63 21.04
C ALA A 516 15.44 -11.15 21.15
N ILE A 517 15.38 -11.87 20.03
CA ILE A 517 15.62 -13.33 19.99
C ILE A 517 17.09 -13.65 20.29
N LYS A 518 18.06 -12.93 19.73
CA LYS A 518 19.49 -13.06 20.07
C LYS A 518 19.72 -12.85 21.57
N PHE A 519 19.05 -11.85 22.17
CA PHE A 519 19.15 -11.62 23.59
C PHE A 519 18.57 -12.79 24.40
N ALA A 520 17.41 -13.33 24.02
CA ALA A 520 16.80 -14.47 24.69
C ALA A 520 17.63 -15.75 24.56
N ASP A 521 18.29 -15.97 23.43
CA ASP A 521 19.22 -17.08 23.26
C ASP A 521 20.44 -16.98 24.19
N ALA A 522 20.92 -15.77 24.42
CA ALA A 522 22.03 -15.51 25.33
C ALA A 522 21.61 -15.49 26.83
N ASN A 523 20.31 -15.34 27.11
CA ASN A 523 19.77 -15.17 28.48
C ASN A 523 18.59 -16.11 28.70
N LYS A 524 18.85 -17.21 29.39
CA LYS A 524 17.97 -18.38 29.58
C LYS A 524 16.64 -18.12 30.34
N ASN A 525 16.42 -16.91 30.82
CA ASN A 525 15.27 -16.49 31.64
C ASN A 525 14.41 -15.40 30.97
N THR A 526 14.56 -15.23 29.66
CA THR A 526 13.87 -14.18 28.90
C THR A 526 12.79 -14.79 28.00
N LEU A 527 11.56 -14.28 28.12
CA LEU A 527 10.44 -14.58 27.24
C LEU A 527 10.24 -13.41 26.26
N VAL A 528 10.24 -13.70 24.98
CA VAL A 528 9.93 -12.75 23.91
C VAL A 528 8.52 -13.03 23.41
N ILE A 529 7.73 -11.99 23.25
CA ILE A 529 6.37 -12.01 22.73
C ILE A 529 6.31 -11.00 21.59
N VAL A 530 5.80 -11.42 20.44
CA VAL A 530 5.62 -10.55 19.26
C VAL A 530 4.19 -10.65 18.80
N THR A 531 3.51 -9.51 18.70
CA THR A 531 2.10 -9.43 18.26
C THR A 531 1.82 -8.10 17.56
N ALA A 532 0.56 -7.84 17.31
CA ALA A 532 0.02 -6.55 16.86
C ALA A 532 -1.16 -6.16 17.76
N ASP A 533 -1.54 -4.91 17.73
CA ASP A 533 -2.73 -4.37 18.40
C ASP A 533 -4.00 -4.55 17.54
N HIS A 534 -3.88 -4.45 16.21
CA HIS A 534 -4.92 -4.73 15.19
C HIS A 534 -4.29 -5.06 13.83
N GLU A 535 -5.12 -5.31 12.83
CA GLU A 535 -4.77 -5.33 11.41
C GLU A 535 -5.25 -4.04 10.75
N THR A 536 -4.49 -3.52 9.78
CA THR A 536 -4.82 -2.30 9.04
C THR A 536 -4.92 -2.55 7.55
N SER A 537 -5.89 -1.89 6.92
CA SER A 537 -6.18 -1.81 5.48
C SER A 537 -6.87 -3.02 4.85
N GLY A 538 -7.09 -4.12 5.57
CA GLY A 538 -7.58 -5.35 4.96
C GLY A 538 -6.64 -5.81 3.83
N PHE A 539 -5.34 -5.75 4.10
CA PHE A 539 -4.28 -6.02 3.15
C PHE A 539 -4.29 -7.48 2.66
N SER A 540 -4.10 -7.66 1.36
CA SER A 540 -3.93 -8.98 0.75
C SER A 540 -2.82 -8.99 -0.28
N ILE A 541 -2.38 -10.17 -0.72
CA ILE A 541 -1.32 -10.36 -1.70
C ILE A 541 -1.88 -11.10 -2.92
N PRO A 542 -2.52 -10.40 -3.88
CA PRO A 542 -3.12 -11.04 -5.04
C PRO A 542 -2.09 -11.59 -6.02
N GLN A 543 -0.93 -10.95 -6.13
CA GLN A 543 0.13 -11.33 -7.07
C GLN A 543 1.53 -11.09 -6.51
N GLY A 544 2.51 -11.75 -7.11
CA GLY A 544 3.92 -11.57 -6.81
C GLY A 544 4.82 -12.30 -7.81
N ASN A 545 6.11 -11.99 -7.77
CA ASN A 545 7.13 -12.68 -8.54
C ASN A 545 8.33 -13.00 -7.64
N VAL A 546 8.61 -14.30 -7.49
CA VAL A 546 9.65 -14.80 -6.58
C VAL A 546 11.05 -14.42 -7.04
N GLU A 547 11.30 -14.39 -8.37
CA GLU A 547 12.64 -14.16 -8.93
C GLU A 547 13.14 -12.74 -8.66
N ASN A 548 12.26 -11.74 -8.75
CA ASN A 548 12.61 -10.34 -8.55
C ASN A 548 12.05 -9.74 -7.25
N HIS A 549 11.53 -10.61 -6.34
CA HIS A 549 10.95 -10.20 -5.06
C HIS A 549 9.88 -9.11 -5.19
N MET A 550 9.07 -9.21 -6.25
CA MET A 550 7.94 -8.31 -6.48
C MET A 550 6.72 -8.81 -5.72
N ILE A 551 6.11 -7.91 -4.98
CA ILE A 551 4.83 -8.11 -4.28
C ILE A 551 3.84 -7.09 -4.81
N GLU A 552 2.67 -7.53 -5.18
CA GLU A 552 1.51 -6.67 -5.37
C GLU A 552 0.58 -6.82 -4.19
N GLY A 553 0.28 -5.70 -3.52
CA GLY A 553 -0.70 -5.61 -2.45
C GLY A 553 -2.06 -5.16 -2.98
N ASP A 554 -3.11 -5.61 -2.33
CA ASP A 554 -4.47 -5.12 -2.50
C ASP A 554 -5.06 -4.75 -1.15
N PHE A 555 -5.99 -3.79 -1.13
CA PHE A 555 -6.50 -3.14 0.06
C PHE A 555 -8.01 -3.01 -0.01
N THR A 556 -8.72 -3.40 1.05
CA THR A 556 -10.18 -3.27 1.13
C THR A 556 -10.62 -1.96 1.75
N THR A 557 -9.76 -1.33 2.55
CA THR A 557 -10.07 -0.08 3.26
C THR A 557 -8.82 0.79 3.42
N HIS A 558 -8.97 1.98 3.98
CA HIS A 558 -7.91 2.84 4.50
C HIS A 558 -7.92 2.88 6.03
N ASP A 559 -8.62 1.95 6.67
CA ASP A 559 -8.86 1.90 8.11
C ASP A 559 -8.47 0.53 8.66
N HIS A 560 -8.63 0.34 9.97
CA HIS A 560 -8.40 -0.95 10.62
C HIS A 560 -9.47 -1.97 10.22
N THR A 561 -9.20 -3.25 10.50
CA THR A 561 -10.17 -4.33 10.32
C THR A 561 -10.33 -5.16 11.59
N GLY A 562 -11.45 -5.88 11.67
CA GLY A 562 -11.74 -6.82 12.75
C GLY A 562 -11.01 -8.18 12.61
N ALA A 563 -9.97 -8.28 11.78
CA ALA A 563 -9.20 -9.50 11.62
C ALA A 563 -8.39 -9.81 12.89
N MET A 564 -8.30 -11.10 13.26
CA MET A 564 -7.39 -11.54 14.31
C MET A 564 -5.94 -11.27 13.91
N VAL A 565 -5.11 -10.90 14.90
CA VAL A 565 -3.68 -10.72 14.69
C VAL A 565 -2.88 -11.92 15.22
N PRO A 566 -1.73 -12.23 14.63
CA PRO A 566 -0.90 -13.33 15.11
C PRO A 566 -0.15 -12.94 16.38
N LEU A 567 0.10 -13.93 17.22
CA LEU A 567 1.03 -13.86 18.34
C LEU A 567 2.10 -14.90 18.14
N PHE A 568 3.36 -14.49 18.30
CA PHE A 568 4.52 -15.39 18.33
C PHE A 568 5.21 -15.27 19.68
N ALA A 569 5.70 -16.38 20.20
CA ALA A 569 6.44 -16.37 21.44
C ALA A 569 7.72 -17.21 21.33
N TYR A 570 8.75 -16.83 22.11
CA TYR A 570 10.02 -17.51 22.15
C TYR A 570 10.66 -17.44 23.54
N GLY A 571 11.23 -18.55 23.99
CA GLY A 571 11.89 -18.66 25.27
C GLY A 571 11.18 -19.58 26.26
N PRO A 572 11.55 -19.55 27.56
CA PRO A 572 10.93 -20.43 28.54
C PRO A 572 9.43 -20.19 28.65
N GLN A 573 8.65 -21.28 28.74
CA GLN A 573 7.18 -21.28 28.87
C GLN A 573 6.43 -20.58 27.71
N SER A 574 7.07 -20.38 26.54
CA SER A 574 6.45 -19.76 25.35
C SER A 574 5.23 -20.56 24.84
N ASP A 575 5.20 -21.87 25.05
CA ASP A 575 4.09 -22.76 24.71
C ASP A 575 2.77 -22.42 25.41
N LYS A 576 2.81 -21.76 26.58
CA LYS A 576 1.61 -21.31 27.30
C LYS A 576 0.86 -20.17 26.62
N LEU A 577 1.50 -19.50 25.66
CA LEU A 577 0.92 -18.41 24.88
C LEU A 577 0.28 -18.87 23.57
N GLN A 578 0.31 -20.17 23.25
CA GLN A 578 -0.37 -20.74 22.09
C GLN A 578 -1.89 -20.70 22.25
N GLY A 579 -2.60 -20.72 21.12
CA GLY A 579 -4.07 -20.75 21.08
C GLY A 579 -4.69 -19.50 20.52
N VAL A 580 -6.01 -19.42 20.60
CA VAL A 580 -6.81 -18.28 20.13
C VAL A 580 -7.59 -17.72 21.32
N TYR A 581 -7.36 -16.45 21.66
CA TYR A 581 -7.96 -15.82 22.83
C TYR A 581 -8.07 -14.29 22.63
N GLU A 582 -8.68 -13.59 23.60
CA GLU A 582 -8.80 -12.14 23.56
C GLU A 582 -7.42 -11.47 23.81
N ASN A 583 -7.15 -10.32 23.17
CA ASN A 583 -5.92 -9.58 23.45
C ASN A 583 -5.82 -9.15 24.92
N SER A 584 -6.96 -8.98 25.62
CA SER A 584 -7.02 -8.72 27.07
C SER A 584 -6.59 -9.93 27.93
N ASP A 585 -6.65 -11.16 27.43
CA ASP A 585 -6.20 -12.33 28.19
C ASP A 585 -4.66 -12.43 28.27
N LEU A 586 -3.95 -11.71 27.41
CA LEU A 586 -2.49 -11.78 27.32
C LEU A 586 -1.81 -11.37 28.64
N LEU A 587 -2.27 -10.28 29.27
CA LEU A 587 -1.72 -9.86 30.56
C LEU A 587 -1.82 -10.96 31.62
N GLY A 588 -2.99 -11.59 31.78
CA GLY A 588 -3.21 -12.67 32.74
C GLY A 588 -2.25 -13.84 32.52
N LYS A 589 -2.05 -14.25 31.26
CA LYS A 589 -1.09 -15.30 30.90
C LYS A 589 0.37 -14.93 31.23
N VAL A 590 0.77 -13.68 30.97
CA VAL A 590 2.12 -13.20 31.28
C VAL A 590 2.34 -13.17 32.80
N LEU A 591 1.40 -12.66 33.57
CA LEU A 591 1.48 -12.64 35.07
C LEU A 591 1.54 -14.05 35.64
N GLU A 592 0.77 -15.01 35.13
CA GLU A 592 0.85 -16.42 35.51
C GLU A 592 2.26 -17.01 35.25
N ILE A 593 2.83 -16.75 34.06
CA ILE A 593 4.17 -17.20 33.70
C ILE A 593 5.22 -16.60 34.65
N LEU A 594 5.12 -15.33 34.96
CA LEU A 594 5.99 -14.61 35.90
C LEU A 594 5.75 -15.00 37.37
N LYS A 595 4.61 -15.65 37.69
CA LYS A 595 4.15 -15.95 39.06
C LYS A 595 3.95 -14.67 39.90
N VAL A 596 3.57 -13.59 39.25
CA VAL A 596 3.20 -12.33 39.87
C VAL A 596 1.74 -12.43 40.32
N LYS A 597 1.47 -12.17 41.62
CA LYS A 597 0.11 -12.12 42.13
C LYS A 597 -0.36 -10.67 42.08
N THR A 598 -1.50 -10.42 41.50
CA THR A 598 -2.21 -9.15 41.64
C THR A 598 -2.96 -9.19 42.99
N ASN A 599 -2.71 -8.24 43.86
CA ASN A 599 -3.62 -8.00 44.98
C ASN A 599 -4.93 -7.49 44.38
N GLU A 600 -5.98 -8.31 44.42
CA GLU A 600 -7.35 -7.93 44.06
C GLU A 600 -7.85 -6.74 44.91
#